data_118ea2dc9cb69ff08ee760c1b120dd0c
#
_entry.id   118ea2dc9cb69ff08ee760c1b120dd0c
#
_cell.length_a   1.000
_cell.length_b   1.000
_cell.length_c   1.000
_cell.angle_alpha   90.00
_cell.angle_beta   90.00
_cell.angle_gamma   90.00
#
_symmetry.space_group_name_H-M   'P 1'
#
loop_
_entity.id
_entity.type
_entity.pdbx_description
1 polymer ?
#
loop_
_entity_poly.entity_id
_entity_poly.type
_entity_poly.pdbx_seq_one_letter_code
_entity_poly.pdbx_strand_id
1 'polypeptide(L)'
;PDEDDARTGTPFHSYWLGKIGNAQIGPIYLGKLGFLSLVCGLVAFEIIGLNMAASVNWNPIEFLRQLPWLALEPPLPEHGLSVMPPLNEGGWWLMTGFFLTTAILLWWVRMYRRAVQLGMGTHVAWAFAAAIWLYLVLGFIRPVLMGSWSEAVPFGIFPHLDWTAAFSIRYGNLFYNPFHMLSIVFLYGSTLLFAMHGATILAVGRYGGEREIEQIVDRGTASERAGLFWRWTMGFNASMESIHRWAWWFAVLCPLTGGIGILLTGTVVDNWYLWGQEHGIVPSYPEVYTPAVDPAKGG
;
A
#
# COMPACT_ATOMS: atom_id res chain seq x y z
N PRO A 1 -19.71 22.74 -9.26
CA PRO A 1 -20.55 23.95 -9.21
C PRO A 1 -19.66 25.15 -8.93
N ASP A 2 -19.89 26.20 -9.68
CA ASP A 2 -19.19 27.45 -9.55
C ASP A 2 -19.47 28.08 -8.17
N GLU A 3 -18.49 28.81 -7.65
CA GLU A 3 -18.70 29.65 -6.47
C GLU A 3 -19.89 30.59 -6.63
N ASP A 4 -20.22 30.97 -7.86
CA ASP A 4 -21.32 31.83 -8.20
C ASP A 4 -22.69 31.19 -7.93
N ASP A 5 -22.85 29.89 -8.10
CA ASP A 5 -24.08 29.18 -7.77
C ASP A 5 -24.38 29.19 -6.27
N ALA A 6 -23.35 29.22 -5.43
CA ALA A 6 -23.48 29.31 -3.97
C ALA A 6 -23.92 30.71 -3.53
N ARG A 7 -23.72 31.75 -4.37
CA ARG A 7 -24.02 33.17 -4.07
C ARG A 7 -25.41 33.61 -4.51
N THR A 8 -26.11 32.85 -5.33
CA THR A 8 -27.35 33.23 -5.99
C THR A 8 -28.63 32.76 -5.34
N GLY A 9 -28.61 32.50 -4.02
CA GLY A 9 -29.84 32.22 -3.28
C GLY A 9 -30.35 30.79 -3.35
N THR A 10 -29.47 29.82 -3.60
CA THR A 10 -29.77 28.39 -3.52
C THR A 10 -30.30 28.00 -2.12
N PRO A 11 -31.12 26.97 -1.99
CA PRO A 11 -31.56 26.46 -0.68
C PRO A 11 -30.37 26.14 0.24
N PHE A 12 -30.55 26.30 1.54
CA PHE A 12 -29.49 26.09 2.56
C PHE A 12 -28.70 24.79 2.39
N HIS A 13 -29.40 23.66 2.15
CA HIS A 13 -28.71 22.38 1.93
C HIS A 13 -27.85 22.36 0.67
N SER A 14 -28.30 22.98 -0.42
CA SER A 14 -27.53 23.10 -1.66
C SER A 14 -26.31 24.01 -1.51
N TYR A 15 -26.43 25.08 -0.71
CA TYR A 15 -25.32 25.95 -0.37
C TYR A 15 -24.19 25.19 0.33
N TRP A 16 -24.55 24.41 1.39
CA TRP A 16 -23.56 23.63 2.13
C TRP A 16 -22.97 22.50 1.30
N LEU A 17 -23.78 21.80 0.47
CA LEU A 17 -23.28 20.80 -0.46
C LEU A 17 -22.29 21.38 -1.47
N GLY A 18 -22.56 22.60 -1.95
CA GLY A 18 -21.63 23.33 -2.82
C GLY A 18 -20.32 23.64 -2.11
N LYS A 19 -20.37 24.06 -0.84
CA LYS A 19 -19.17 24.34 -0.03
C LYS A 19 -18.35 23.06 0.20
N ILE A 20 -19.01 21.95 0.53
CA ILE A 20 -18.37 20.64 0.69
C ILE A 20 -17.75 20.18 -0.63
N GLY A 21 -18.46 20.34 -1.75
CA GLY A 21 -17.99 19.99 -3.09
C GLY A 21 -16.75 20.77 -3.52
N ASN A 22 -16.56 21.97 -2.98
CA ASN A 22 -15.41 22.83 -3.18
C ASN A 22 -14.44 22.79 -1.99
N ALA A 23 -14.54 21.75 -1.14
CA ALA A 23 -13.67 21.57 0.01
C ALA A 23 -12.20 21.60 -0.42
N GLN A 24 -11.42 22.37 0.31
CA GLN A 24 -10.02 22.63 -0.01
C GLN A 24 -9.22 22.67 1.29
N ILE A 25 -8.06 22.02 1.30
CA ILE A 25 -7.11 22.09 2.41
C ILE A 25 -5.88 22.84 1.91
N GLY A 26 -5.73 24.11 2.37
CA GLY A 26 -4.69 24.98 1.83
C GLY A 26 -4.82 25.09 0.31
N PRO A 27 -3.78 24.80 -0.48
CA PRO A 27 -3.83 24.83 -1.94
C PRO A 27 -4.45 23.57 -2.58
N ILE A 28 -4.90 22.60 -1.79
CA ILE A 28 -5.34 21.29 -2.27
C ILE A 28 -6.86 21.26 -2.38
N TYR A 29 -7.36 21.07 -3.61
CA TYR A 29 -8.77 20.86 -3.90
C TYR A 29 -9.17 19.40 -3.68
N LEU A 30 -10.23 19.14 -2.91
CA LEU A 30 -10.70 17.79 -2.59
C LEU A 30 -11.95 17.38 -3.38
N GLY A 31 -12.91 18.26 -3.54
CA GLY A 31 -14.23 17.95 -4.09
C GLY A 31 -15.07 17.09 -3.14
N LYS A 32 -16.24 16.67 -3.60
CA LYS A 32 -17.21 15.89 -2.79
C LYS A 32 -16.63 14.52 -2.39
N LEU A 33 -16.06 13.80 -3.36
CA LEU A 33 -15.49 12.48 -3.11
C LEU A 33 -14.26 12.57 -2.18
N GLY A 34 -13.39 13.57 -2.41
CA GLY A 34 -12.23 13.79 -1.55
C GLY A 34 -12.62 14.17 -0.13
N PHE A 35 -13.62 15.02 0.04
CA PHE A 35 -14.14 15.39 1.35
C PHE A 35 -14.72 14.16 2.08
N LEU A 36 -15.59 13.39 1.42
CA LEU A 36 -16.18 12.20 2.03
C LEU A 36 -15.13 11.13 2.37
N SER A 37 -14.16 10.93 1.49
CA SER A 37 -13.01 10.05 1.76
C SER A 37 -12.25 10.48 3.01
N LEU A 38 -11.94 11.78 3.12
CA LEU A 38 -11.26 12.35 4.29
C LEU A 38 -12.06 12.14 5.58
N VAL A 39 -13.37 12.39 5.56
CA VAL A 39 -14.24 12.19 6.72
C VAL A 39 -14.23 10.73 7.16
N CYS A 40 -14.38 9.79 6.22
CA CYS A 40 -14.31 8.36 6.52
C CYS A 40 -12.96 7.96 7.10
N GLY A 41 -11.87 8.47 6.54
CA GLY A 41 -10.51 8.23 7.04
C GLY A 41 -10.31 8.77 8.46
N LEU A 42 -10.81 9.97 8.74
CA LEU A 42 -10.76 10.57 10.07
C LEU A 42 -11.58 9.78 11.09
N VAL A 43 -12.77 9.30 10.72
CA VAL A 43 -13.57 8.45 11.60
C VAL A 43 -12.83 7.16 11.94
N ALA A 44 -12.22 6.50 10.96
CA ALA A 44 -11.38 5.32 11.21
C ALA A 44 -10.23 5.63 12.17
N PHE A 45 -9.51 6.71 11.93
CA PHE A 45 -8.41 7.14 12.78
C PHE A 45 -8.87 7.44 14.21
N GLU A 46 -9.99 8.13 14.38
CA GLU A 46 -10.57 8.45 15.69
C GLU A 46 -11.00 7.19 16.45
N ILE A 47 -11.63 6.23 15.79
CA ILE A 47 -12.00 4.96 16.44
C ILE A 47 -10.75 4.26 16.96
N ILE A 48 -9.69 4.16 16.17
CA ILE A 48 -8.41 3.57 16.61
C ILE A 48 -7.86 4.32 17.81
N GLY A 49 -7.74 5.64 17.71
CA GLY A 49 -7.18 6.49 18.75
C GLY A 49 -7.95 6.43 20.07
N LEU A 50 -9.29 6.49 20.00
CA LEU A 50 -10.13 6.43 21.19
C LEU A 50 -10.07 5.05 21.87
N ASN A 51 -10.04 3.97 21.11
CA ASN A 51 -9.89 2.62 21.68
C ASN A 51 -8.51 2.44 22.34
N MET A 52 -7.46 2.94 21.71
CA MET A 52 -6.12 2.94 22.30
C MET A 52 -6.06 3.76 23.59
N ALA A 53 -6.67 4.94 23.60
CA ALA A 53 -6.75 5.79 24.78
C ALA A 53 -7.53 5.13 25.93
N ALA A 54 -8.66 4.50 25.60
CA ALA A 54 -9.47 3.74 26.58
C ALA A 54 -8.69 2.57 27.19
N SER A 55 -7.84 1.90 26.41
CA SER A 55 -7.03 0.77 26.88
C SER A 55 -5.99 1.14 27.96
N VAL A 56 -5.63 2.42 28.05
CA VAL A 56 -4.74 2.98 29.09
C VAL A 56 -5.49 3.90 30.05
N ASN A 57 -6.79 3.67 30.22
CA ASN A 57 -7.68 4.41 31.14
C ASN A 57 -7.65 5.93 30.92
N TRP A 58 -7.55 6.37 29.68
CA TRP A 58 -7.54 7.79 29.27
C TRP A 58 -6.39 8.63 29.89
N ASN A 59 -5.31 7.94 30.29
CA ASN A 59 -4.12 8.59 30.81
C ASN A 59 -3.25 9.06 29.62
N PRO A 60 -3.11 10.37 29.37
CA PRO A 60 -2.39 10.86 28.20
C PRO A 60 -0.88 10.54 28.22
N ILE A 61 -0.27 10.49 29.42
CA ILE A 61 1.14 10.13 29.57
C ILE A 61 1.36 8.66 29.23
N GLU A 62 0.51 7.77 29.74
CA GLU A 62 0.56 6.34 29.44
C GLU A 62 0.22 6.08 27.96
N PHE A 63 -0.71 6.81 27.40
CA PHE A 63 -1.00 6.72 25.96
C PHE A 63 0.25 7.00 25.11
N LEU A 64 0.95 8.09 25.37
CA LEU A 64 2.17 8.46 24.65
C LEU A 64 3.29 7.45 24.89
N ARG A 65 3.45 7.01 26.14
CA ARG A 65 4.51 6.05 26.50
C ARG A 65 4.29 4.69 25.86
N GLN A 66 3.04 4.22 25.76
CA GLN A 66 2.70 2.87 25.28
C GLN A 66 2.25 2.85 23.81
N LEU A 67 2.12 4.00 23.16
CA LEU A 67 1.54 4.12 21.81
C LEU A 67 2.06 3.07 20.80
N PRO A 68 3.38 2.79 20.70
CA PRO A 68 3.87 1.80 19.75
C PRO A 68 3.36 0.37 20.00
N TRP A 69 2.95 0.05 21.25
CA TRP A 69 2.47 -1.27 21.64
C TRP A 69 0.95 -1.37 21.69
N LEU A 70 0.23 -0.26 21.57
CA LEU A 70 -1.23 -0.27 21.58
C LEU A 70 -1.78 -0.79 20.26
N ALA A 71 -2.92 -1.49 20.34
CA ALA A 71 -3.55 -2.08 19.17
C ALA A 71 -5.07 -2.05 19.28
N LEU A 72 -5.72 -2.03 18.11
CA LEU A 72 -7.11 -2.40 17.94
C LEU A 72 -7.13 -3.76 17.26
N GLU A 73 -7.58 -4.77 17.98
CA GLU A 73 -7.52 -6.16 17.53
C GLU A 73 -8.73 -6.55 16.69
N PRO A 74 -8.56 -7.44 15.69
CA PRO A 74 -9.68 -8.04 14.99
C PRO A 74 -10.52 -8.94 15.90
N PRO A 75 -11.74 -9.36 15.47
CA PRO A 75 -12.59 -10.24 16.25
C PRO A 75 -11.91 -11.55 16.65
N LEU A 76 -12.33 -12.11 17.79
CA LEU A 76 -11.87 -13.39 18.25
C LEU A 76 -12.30 -14.53 17.30
N PRO A 77 -11.56 -15.66 17.25
CA PRO A 77 -11.88 -16.79 16.36
C PRO A 77 -13.30 -17.34 16.54
N GLU A 78 -13.84 -17.30 17.75
CA GLU A 78 -15.20 -17.76 18.06
C GLU A 78 -16.30 -17.00 17.35
N HIS A 79 -16.05 -15.75 16.95
CA HIS A 79 -17.02 -14.93 16.21
C HIS A 79 -16.99 -15.19 14.70
N GLY A 80 -16.03 -15.95 14.19
CA GLY A 80 -15.91 -16.28 12.77
C GLY A 80 -15.94 -15.04 11.89
N LEU A 81 -16.87 -14.99 10.93
CA LEU A 81 -17.11 -13.87 10.03
C LEU A 81 -18.31 -13.03 10.43
N SER A 82 -18.71 -13.03 11.70
CA SER A 82 -19.81 -12.19 12.18
C SER A 82 -19.56 -10.72 11.83
N VAL A 83 -20.59 -10.06 11.30
CA VAL A 83 -20.56 -8.63 10.98
C VAL A 83 -20.92 -7.75 12.17
N MET A 84 -21.35 -8.37 13.27
CA MET A 84 -21.75 -7.68 14.51
C MET A 84 -21.18 -8.37 15.75
N PRO A 85 -19.87 -8.59 15.86
CA PRO A 85 -19.29 -9.08 17.09
C PRO A 85 -19.41 -8.01 18.18
N PRO A 86 -19.27 -8.39 19.46
CA PRO A 86 -19.24 -7.41 20.54
C PRO A 86 -18.21 -6.32 20.27
N LEU A 87 -18.50 -5.09 20.64
CA LEU A 87 -17.67 -3.93 20.30
C LEU A 87 -16.20 -4.11 20.76
N ASN A 88 -16.00 -4.58 22.01
CA ASN A 88 -14.68 -4.78 22.58
C ASN A 88 -14.03 -6.14 22.21
N GLU A 89 -14.70 -6.92 21.39
CA GLU A 89 -14.22 -8.20 20.87
C GLU A 89 -14.12 -8.17 19.34
N GLY A 90 -13.73 -7.03 18.78
CA GLY A 90 -13.50 -6.83 17.36
C GLY A 90 -14.54 -6.01 16.63
N GLY A 91 -15.65 -5.60 17.29
CA GLY A 91 -16.65 -4.74 16.67
C GLY A 91 -16.07 -3.39 16.24
N TRP A 92 -15.25 -2.78 17.07
CA TRP A 92 -14.55 -1.54 16.73
C TRP A 92 -13.56 -1.72 15.59
N TRP A 93 -12.88 -2.86 15.53
CA TRP A 93 -11.99 -3.19 14.40
C TRP A 93 -12.75 -3.27 13.08
N LEU A 94 -13.91 -3.93 13.07
CA LEU A 94 -14.75 -4.02 11.87
C LEU A 94 -15.26 -2.64 11.42
N MET A 95 -15.69 -1.80 12.36
CA MET A 95 -16.13 -0.43 12.03
C MET A 95 -14.96 0.39 11.46
N THR A 96 -13.80 0.30 12.05
CA THR A 96 -12.59 0.94 11.55
C THR A 96 -12.26 0.48 10.14
N GLY A 97 -12.29 -0.82 9.91
CA GLY A 97 -12.06 -1.41 8.59
C GLY A 97 -13.07 -0.97 7.55
N PHE A 98 -14.33 -0.86 7.93
CA PHE A 98 -15.38 -0.33 7.06
C PHE A 98 -15.11 1.12 6.62
N PHE A 99 -14.85 2.01 7.57
CA PHE A 99 -14.58 3.41 7.26
C PHE A 99 -13.28 3.61 6.50
N LEU A 100 -12.22 2.90 6.88
CA LEU A 100 -10.93 2.97 6.19
C LEU A 100 -11.04 2.46 4.76
N THR A 101 -11.70 1.32 4.54
CA THR A 101 -11.92 0.76 3.21
C THR A 101 -12.74 1.71 2.34
N THR A 102 -13.81 2.27 2.90
CA THR A 102 -14.65 3.26 2.21
C THR A 102 -13.81 4.48 1.82
N ALA A 103 -12.98 4.99 2.73
CA ALA A 103 -12.10 6.13 2.44
C ALA A 103 -11.15 5.83 1.27
N ILE A 104 -10.52 4.65 1.28
CA ILE A 104 -9.56 4.24 0.24
C ILE A 104 -10.27 4.08 -1.12
N LEU A 105 -11.42 3.43 -1.16
CA LEU A 105 -12.16 3.22 -2.41
C LEU A 105 -12.70 4.53 -2.99
N LEU A 106 -13.20 5.44 -2.15
CA LEU A 106 -13.64 6.77 -2.59
C LEU A 106 -12.47 7.60 -3.13
N TRP A 107 -11.30 7.49 -2.49
CA TRP A 107 -10.10 8.16 -2.98
C TRP A 107 -9.65 7.60 -4.33
N TRP A 108 -9.77 6.29 -4.54
CA TRP A 108 -9.51 5.69 -5.84
C TRP A 108 -10.47 6.23 -6.92
N VAL A 109 -11.76 6.27 -6.65
CA VAL A 109 -12.76 6.82 -7.58
C VAL A 109 -12.44 8.28 -7.90
N ARG A 110 -12.09 9.07 -6.89
CA ARG A 110 -11.68 10.46 -7.06
C ARG A 110 -10.46 10.59 -7.98
N MET A 111 -9.43 9.79 -7.71
CA MET A 111 -8.20 9.79 -8.50
C MET A 111 -8.48 9.46 -9.96
N TYR A 112 -9.24 8.40 -10.21
CA TYR A 112 -9.63 7.99 -11.56
C TYR A 112 -10.42 9.08 -12.27
N ARG A 113 -11.48 9.57 -11.66
CA ARG A 113 -12.35 10.60 -12.26
C ARG A 113 -11.60 11.90 -12.53
N ARG A 114 -10.73 12.30 -11.61
CA ARG A 114 -9.95 13.53 -11.78
C ARG A 114 -8.95 13.41 -12.93
N ALA A 115 -8.31 12.26 -13.07
CA ALA A 115 -7.44 12.00 -14.21
C ALA A 115 -8.20 12.14 -15.54
N VAL A 116 -9.38 11.56 -15.65
CA VAL A 116 -10.24 11.66 -16.84
C VAL A 116 -10.66 13.11 -17.10
N GLN A 117 -11.10 13.85 -16.06
CA GLN A 117 -11.51 15.25 -16.17
C GLN A 117 -10.39 16.17 -16.69
N LEU A 118 -9.16 15.87 -16.31
CA LEU A 118 -7.98 16.63 -16.74
C LEU A 118 -7.42 16.17 -18.09
N GLY A 119 -8.05 15.21 -18.75
CA GLY A 119 -7.56 14.67 -20.03
C GLY A 119 -6.29 13.83 -19.88
N MET A 120 -5.99 13.34 -18.67
CA MET A 120 -4.83 12.52 -18.37
C MET A 120 -5.13 11.03 -18.56
N GLY A 121 -4.08 10.22 -18.73
CA GLY A 121 -4.20 8.78 -18.60
C GLY A 121 -4.55 8.35 -17.16
N THR A 122 -5.17 7.18 -17.02
CA THR A 122 -5.63 6.66 -15.70
C THR A 122 -4.66 5.67 -15.06
N HIS A 123 -3.44 5.56 -15.59
CA HIS A 123 -2.46 4.56 -15.17
C HIS A 123 -2.05 4.68 -13.70
N VAL A 124 -2.02 5.89 -13.14
CA VAL A 124 -1.72 6.10 -11.72
C VAL A 124 -2.82 5.52 -10.83
N ALA A 125 -4.09 5.68 -11.20
CA ALA A 125 -5.21 5.07 -10.49
C ALA A 125 -5.11 3.54 -10.50
N TRP A 126 -4.67 2.93 -11.60
CA TRP A 126 -4.49 1.48 -11.68
C TRP A 126 -3.29 0.98 -10.89
N ALA A 127 -2.21 1.76 -10.80
CA ALA A 127 -1.11 1.46 -9.88
C ALA A 127 -1.59 1.52 -8.42
N PHE A 128 -2.39 2.51 -8.07
CA PHE A 128 -3.03 2.58 -6.75
C PHE A 128 -3.96 1.39 -6.49
N ALA A 129 -4.69 0.92 -7.52
CA ALA A 129 -5.52 -0.28 -7.43
C ALA A 129 -4.70 -1.53 -7.05
N ALA A 130 -3.47 -1.65 -7.53
CA ALA A 130 -2.58 -2.76 -7.13
C ALA A 130 -2.25 -2.73 -5.63
N ALA A 131 -2.00 -1.53 -5.07
CA ALA A 131 -1.81 -1.37 -3.62
C ALA A 131 -3.09 -1.70 -2.83
N ILE A 132 -4.24 -1.29 -3.34
CA ILE A 132 -5.55 -1.62 -2.74
C ILE A 132 -5.78 -3.14 -2.73
N TRP A 133 -5.38 -3.84 -3.78
CA TRP A 133 -5.42 -5.32 -3.84
C TRP A 133 -4.72 -5.95 -2.63
N LEU A 134 -3.48 -5.57 -2.35
CA LEU A 134 -2.74 -6.09 -1.19
C LEU A 134 -3.46 -5.76 0.13
N TYR A 135 -3.93 -4.53 0.28
CA TYR A 135 -4.71 -4.10 1.44
C TYR A 135 -5.96 -4.97 1.63
N LEU A 136 -6.74 -5.19 0.57
CA LEU A 136 -7.95 -6.00 0.62
C LEU A 136 -7.66 -7.47 0.92
N VAL A 137 -6.58 -8.02 0.38
CA VAL A 137 -6.16 -9.40 0.70
C VAL A 137 -5.87 -9.54 2.19
N LEU A 138 -5.12 -8.62 2.76
CA LEU A 138 -4.72 -8.68 4.18
C LEU A 138 -5.90 -8.49 5.15
N GLY A 139 -6.82 -7.60 4.82
CA GLY A 139 -7.90 -7.22 5.74
C GLY A 139 -9.26 -7.87 5.46
N PHE A 140 -9.48 -8.35 4.25
CA PHE A 140 -10.80 -8.81 3.83
C PHE A 140 -10.79 -10.14 3.08
N ILE A 141 -10.14 -10.23 1.94
CA ILE A 141 -10.27 -11.38 1.04
C ILE A 141 -9.74 -12.66 1.69
N ARG A 142 -8.51 -12.63 2.21
CA ARG A 142 -7.94 -13.80 2.86
C ARG A 142 -8.67 -14.18 4.15
N PRO A 143 -9.00 -13.25 5.08
CA PRO A 143 -9.83 -13.58 6.23
C PRO A 143 -11.16 -14.22 5.88
N VAL A 144 -11.84 -13.75 4.84
CA VAL A 144 -13.09 -14.37 4.36
C VAL A 144 -12.87 -15.78 3.87
N LEU A 145 -11.83 -16.03 3.07
CA LEU A 145 -11.48 -17.39 2.60
C LEU A 145 -11.07 -18.30 3.73
N MET A 146 -10.40 -17.79 4.76
CA MET A 146 -10.02 -18.53 5.96
C MET A 146 -11.18 -18.74 6.92
N GLY A 147 -12.30 -18.04 6.75
CA GLY A 147 -13.51 -18.19 7.53
C GLY A 147 -13.54 -17.43 8.85
N SER A 148 -12.63 -16.49 9.09
CA SER A 148 -12.57 -15.73 10.34
C SER A 148 -11.88 -14.38 10.20
N TRP A 149 -12.48 -13.35 10.79
CA TRP A 149 -11.83 -12.03 10.90
C TRP A 149 -10.58 -12.06 11.79
N SER A 150 -10.44 -13.07 12.64
CA SER A 150 -9.25 -13.24 13.49
C SER A 150 -7.95 -13.42 12.72
N GLU A 151 -8.04 -13.78 11.43
CA GLU A 151 -6.88 -13.90 10.54
C GLU A 151 -6.37 -12.55 10.01
N ALA A 152 -7.13 -11.46 10.23
CA ALA A 152 -6.76 -10.13 9.77
C ALA A 152 -5.69 -9.47 10.64
N VAL A 153 -5.07 -8.44 10.07
CA VAL A 153 -4.02 -7.68 10.73
C VAL A 153 -4.61 -6.71 11.76
N PRO A 154 -4.06 -6.62 12.98
CA PRO A 154 -4.47 -5.61 13.94
C PRO A 154 -4.02 -4.20 13.51
N PHE A 155 -4.74 -3.18 13.98
CA PHE A 155 -4.29 -1.79 13.86
C PHE A 155 -3.39 -1.46 15.05
N GLY A 156 -2.12 -1.30 14.80
CA GLY A 156 -1.12 -0.98 15.83
C GLY A 156 0.29 -1.02 15.25
N ILE A 157 1.21 -0.22 15.78
CA ILE A 157 2.56 -0.11 15.22
C ILE A 157 3.32 -1.42 15.41
N PHE A 158 3.70 -1.78 16.61
CA PHE A 158 4.36 -3.06 16.87
C PHE A 158 3.44 -4.27 16.74
N PRO A 159 2.16 -4.21 17.13
CA PRO A 159 1.28 -5.36 16.95
C PRO A 159 1.13 -5.84 15.51
N HIS A 160 1.11 -4.95 14.50
CA HIS A 160 1.07 -5.43 13.11
C HIS A 160 2.40 -6.04 12.66
N LEU A 161 3.52 -5.65 13.24
CA LEU A 161 4.82 -6.29 13.01
C LEU A 161 4.88 -7.67 13.67
N ASP A 162 4.37 -7.78 14.90
CA ASP A 162 4.25 -9.07 15.62
C ASP A 162 3.33 -10.03 14.88
N TRP A 163 2.22 -9.53 14.34
CA TRP A 163 1.34 -10.31 13.48
C TRP A 163 2.09 -10.88 12.27
N THR A 164 2.91 -10.05 11.62
CA THR A 164 3.70 -10.45 10.45
C THR A 164 4.72 -11.54 10.79
N ALA A 165 5.41 -11.39 11.91
CA ALA A 165 6.36 -12.39 12.39
C ALA A 165 5.67 -13.71 12.72
N ALA A 166 4.55 -13.66 13.43
CA ALA A 166 3.75 -14.84 13.78
C ALA A 166 3.19 -15.55 12.54
N PHE A 167 2.71 -14.78 11.55
CA PHE A 167 2.28 -15.29 10.26
C PHE A 167 3.39 -16.06 9.54
N SER A 168 4.58 -15.48 9.49
CA SER A 168 5.74 -16.12 8.87
C SER A 168 6.10 -17.43 9.56
N ILE A 169 6.15 -17.44 10.90
CA ILE A 169 6.48 -18.63 11.68
C ILE A 169 5.43 -19.73 11.47
N ARG A 170 4.15 -19.37 11.52
CA ARG A 170 3.04 -20.33 11.39
C ARG A 170 3.05 -21.06 10.04
N TYR A 171 3.43 -20.36 8.98
CA TYR A 171 3.34 -20.90 7.63
C TYR A 171 4.68 -21.27 6.99
N GLY A 172 5.64 -21.64 7.82
CA GLY A 172 6.90 -22.24 7.35
C GLY A 172 7.91 -21.24 6.80
N ASN A 173 7.89 -20.02 7.28
CA ASN A 173 8.78 -18.92 6.91
C ASN A 173 8.42 -18.29 5.56
N LEU A 174 7.92 -17.05 5.63
CA LEU A 174 7.50 -16.27 4.48
C LEU A 174 8.64 -16.03 3.46
N PHE A 175 9.90 -16.08 3.89
CA PHE A 175 11.04 -15.96 2.98
C PHE A 175 11.08 -17.06 1.91
N TYR A 176 10.47 -18.21 2.16
CA TYR A 176 10.37 -19.30 1.19
C TYR A 176 9.14 -19.24 0.30
N ASN A 177 8.26 -18.26 0.50
CA ASN A 177 7.14 -18.00 -0.39
C ASN A 177 7.64 -17.37 -1.69
N PRO A 178 7.49 -18.03 -2.85
CA PRO A 178 8.02 -17.54 -4.12
C PRO A 178 7.39 -16.22 -4.56
N PHE A 179 6.13 -15.97 -4.20
CA PHE A 179 5.49 -14.68 -4.49
C PHE A 179 6.04 -13.55 -3.61
N HIS A 180 6.42 -13.84 -2.39
CA HIS A 180 7.15 -12.90 -1.55
C HIS A 180 8.54 -12.59 -2.13
N MET A 181 9.23 -13.60 -2.65
CA MET A 181 10.49 -13.39 -3.36
C MET A 181 10.32 -12.47 -4.56
N LEU A 182 9.29 -12.69 -5.38
CA LEU A 182 8.97 -11.83 -6.53
C LEU A 182 8.62 -10.40 -6.07
N SER A 183 7.83 -10.27 -5.02
CA SER A 183 7.47 -8.96 -4.45
C SER A 183 8.72 -8.19 -4.02
N ILE A 184 9.69 -8.84 -3.39
CA ILE A 184 10.98 -8.24 -3.02
C ILE A 184 11.76 -7.80 -4.26
N VAL A 185 11.84 -8.63 -5.29
CA VAL A 185 12.50 -8.28 -6.56
C VAL A 185 11.89 -7.02 -7.16
N PHE A 186 10.56 -6.92 -7.20
CA PHE A 186 9.88 -5.74 -7.72
C PHE A 186 10.04 -4.52 -6.80
N LEU A 187 10.09 -4.71 -5.49
CA LEU A 187 10.36 -3.63 -4.54
C LEU A 187 11.75 -3.02 -4.77
N TYR A 188 12.79 -3.84 -4.80
CA TYR A 188 14.15 -3.35 -5.04
C TYR A 188 14.33 -2.86 -6.47
N GLY A 189 13.69 -3.51 -7.44
CA GLY A 189 13.64 -3.02 -8.81
C GLY A 189 12.98 -1.64 -8.92
N SER A 190 11.92 -1.39 -8.16
CA SER A 190 11.28 -0.07 -8.07
C SER A 190 12.23 0.97 -7.48
N THR A 191 12.97 0.65 -6.43
CA THR A 191 13.97 1.56 -5.85
C THR A 191 15.11 1.85 -6.82
N LEU A 192 15.59 0.84 -7.55
CA LEU A 192 16.59 1.00 -8.58
C LEU A 192 16.11 1.93 -9.71
N LEU A 193 14.91 1.69 -10.22
CA LEU A 193 14.32 2.51 -11.30
C LEU A 193 14.10 3.95 -10.84
N PHE A 194 13.66 4.15 -9.60
CA PHE A 194 13.48 5.49 -9.04
C PHE A 194 14.82 6.22 -8.93
N ALA A 195 15.84 5.56 -8.40
CA ALA A 195 17.18 6.13 -8.28
C ALA A 195 17.78 6.45 -9.66
N MET A 196 17.66 5.51 -10.61
CA MET A 196 18.19 5.67 -11.97
C MET A 196 17.43 6.74 -12.75
N HIS A 197 16.10 6.82 -12.62
CA HIS A 197 15.31 7.86 -13.28
C HIS A 197 15.66 9.24 -12.74
N GLY A 198 15.72 9.38 -11.41
CA GLY A 198 16.14 10.64 -10.79
C GLY A 198 17.53 11.07 -11.22
N ALA A 199 18.49 10.13 -11.21
CA ALA A 199 19.86 10.40 -11.66
C ALA A 199 19.90 10.80 -13.15
N THR A 200 19.10 10.14 -14.00
CA THR A 200 19.03 10.43 -15.45
C THR A 200 18.50 11.85 -15.69
N ILE A 201 17.40 12.21 -15.05
CA ILE A 201 16.77 13.53 -15.23
C ILE A 201 17.70 14.65 -14.75
N LEU A 202 18.37 14.46 -13.61
CA LEU A 202 19.34 15.43 -13.11
C LEU A 202 20.57 15.54 -14.05
N ALA A 203 20.98 14.42 -14.63
CA ALA A 203 22.13 14.40 -15.58
C ALA A 203 21.82 15.13 -16.89
N VAL A 204 20.55 15.23 -17.29
CA VAL A 204 20.13 15.88 -18.54
C VAL A 204 19.36 17.19 -18.32
N GLY A 205 19.33 17.70 -17.09
CA GLY A 205 18.58 18.91 -16.72
C GLY A 205 19.06 20.16 -17.46
N ARG A 206 20.37 20.30 -17.71
CA ARG A 206 20.88 21.43 -18.49
C ARG A 206 20.48 21.40 -19.97
N TYR A 207 19.87 20.31 -20.44
CA TYR A 207 19.33 20.16 -21.80
C TYR A 207 17.81 20.15 -21.84
N GLY A 208 17.15 20.50 -20.73
CA GLY A 208 15.69 20.55 -20.63
C GLY A 208 15.03 19.19 -20.41
N GLY A 209 15.77 18.19 -19.88
CA GLY A 209 15.29 16.81 -19.66
C GLY A 209 14.18 16.69 -18.64
N GLU A 210 13.99 17.67 -17.73
CA GLU A 210 12.89 17.71 -16.78
C GLU A 210 11.51 17.92 -17.46
N ARG A 211 11.50 18.43 -18.67
CA ARG A 211 10.27 18.55 -19.49
C ARG A 211 10.03 17.26 -20.26
N GLU A 212 9.69 16.21 -19.53
CA GLU A 212 9.62 14.84 -20.05
C GLU A 212 8.55 14.65 -21.11
N ILE A 213 7.38 15.27 -20.95
CA ILE A 213 6.29 15.18 -21.95
C ILE A 213 6.72 15.81 -23.28
N GLU A 214 7.37 16.96 -23.24
CA GLU A 214 7.90 17.60 -24.46
C GLU A 214 8.94 16.73 -25.14
N GLN A 215 9.82 16.10 -24.36
CA GLN A 215 10.85 15.20 -24.86
C GLN A 215 10.29 13.90 -25.47
N ILE A 216 9.13 13.44 -24.99
CA ILE A 216 8.43 12.28 -25.56
C ILE A 216 7.80 12.65 -26.90
N VAL A 217 7.12 13.80 -26.97
CA VAL A 217 6.43 14.27 -28.18
C VAL A 217 7.43 14.68 -29.25
N ASP A 218 8.49 15.39 -28.87
CA ASP A 218 9.54 15.88 -29.77
C ASP A 218 10.92 15.58 -29.17
N ARG A 219 11.46 14.43 -29.56
CA ARG A 219 12.71 13.90 -29.00
C ARG A 219 13.89 14.81 -29.31
N GLY A 220 14.50 15.39 -28.25
CA GLY A 220 15.66 16.25 -28.34
C GLY A 220 16.92 15.60 -27.77
N THR A 221 17.99 16.41 -27.65
CA THR A 221 19.30 15.96 -27.15
C THR A 221 19.26 15.46 -25.70
N ALA A 222 18.32 15.97 -24.86
CA ALA A 222 18.14 15.46 -23.51
C ALA A 222 17.74 13.98 -23.51
N SER A 223 16.80 13.59 -24.37
CA SER A 223 16.38 12.19 -24.52
C SER A 223 17.49 11.29 -25.05
N GLU A 224 18.28 11.76 -26.01
CA GLU A 224 19.42 11.02 -26.54
C GLU A 224 20.49 10.77 -25.45
N ARG A 225 20.82 11.80 -24.69
CA ARG A 225 21.78 11.72 -23.59
C ARG A 225 21.27 10.84 -22.45
N ALA A 226 19.98 10.89 -22.14
CA ALA A 226 19.35 10.02 -21.18
C ALA A 226 19.48 8.54 -21.58
N GLY A 227 19.26 8.22 -22.86
CA GLY A 227 19.45 6.88 -23.39
C GLY A 227 20.90 6.40 -23.26
N LEU A 228 21.89 7.25 -23.55
CA LEU A 228 23.31 6.95 -23.37
C LEU A 228 23.67 6.71 -21.88
N PHE A 229 23.13 7.49 -20.98
CA PHE A 229 23.32 7.28 -19.54
C PHE A 229 22.90 5.86 -19.13
N TRP A 230 21.73 5.39 -19.59
CA TRP A 230 21.24 4.04 -19.34
C TRP A 230 22.14 2.97 -19.98
N ARG A 231 22.55 3.19 -21.24
CA ARG A 231 23.42 2.25 -21.93
C ARG A 231 24.78 2.09 -21.24
N TRP A 232 25.37 3.18 -20.76
CA TRP A 232 26.69 3.15 -20.12
C TRP A 232 26.65 2.63 -18.69
N THR A 233 25.52 2.76 -18.00
CA THR A 233 25.36 2.27 -16.61
C THR A 233 24.80 0.86 -16.54
N MET A 234 23.76 0.56 -17.32
CA MET A 234 23.05 -0.71 -17.27
C MET A 234 23.32 -1.63 -18.45
N GLY A 235 23.93 -1.15 -19.51
CA GLY A 235 24.24 -1.92 -20.69
C GLY A 235 23.11 -2.00 -21.73
N PHE A 236 21.96 -1.40 -21.48
CA PHE A 236 20.83 -1.29 -22.39
C PHE A 236 20.22 0.09 -22.34
N ASN A 237 19.51 0.46 -23.39
CA ASN A 237 18.85 1.77 -23.49
C ASN A 237 17.49 1.76 -22.81
N ALA A 238 17.14 2.90 -22.19
CA ALA A 238 15.76 3.24 -21.86
C ALA A 238 15.43 4.59 -22.51
N SER A 239 14.18 4.76 -22.95
CA SER A 239 13.70 6.02 -23.47
C SER A 239 12.99 6.82 -22.40
N MET A 240 12.74 8.12 -22.67
CA MET A 240 11.99 8.98 -21.78
C MET A 240 10.57 8.43 -21.53
N GLU A 241 9.93 7.83 -22.53
CA GLU A 241 8.62 7.18 -22.38
C GLU A 241 8.74 5.82 -21.70
N SER A 242 9.62 4.93 -22.17
CA SER A 242 9.68 3.55 -21.70
C SER A 242 10.06 3.41 -20.22
N ILE A 243 10.86 4.34 -19.69
CA ILE A 243 11.22 4.28 -18.27
C ILE A 243 10.02 4.39 -17.34
N HIS A 244 9.01 5.18 -17.72
CA HIS A 244 7.78 5.30 -16.96
C HIS A 244 6.96 4.01 -17.03
N ARG A 245 6.94 3.30 -18.15
CA ARG A 245 6.28 1.99 -18.28
C ARG A 245 6.96 0.93 -17.43
N TRP A 246 8.30 0.87 -17.41
CA TRP A 246 9.06 -0.01 -16.54
C TRP A 246 8.77 0.27 -15.06
N ALA A 247 8.83 1.54 -14.67
CA ALA A 247 8.54 1.97 -13.30
C ALA A 247 7.11 1.60 -12.88
N TRP A 248 6.13 1.78 -13.77
CA TRP A 248 4.73 1.44 -13.51
C TRP A 248 4.56 -0.06 -13.27
N TRP A 249 5.14 -0.90 -14.13
CA TRP A 249 5.04 -2.36 -13.98
C TRP A 249 5.66 -2.85 -12.67
N PHE A 250 6.84 -2.35 -12.31
CA PHE A 250 7.48 -2.71 -11.06
C PHE A 250 6.66 -2.25 -9.85
N ALA A 251 6.11 -1.03 -9.88
CA ALA A 251 5.26 -0.51 -8.82
C ALA A 251 3.96 -1.32 -8.64
N VAL A 252 3.39 -1.82 -9.74
CA VAL A 252 2.17 -2.65 -9.72
C VAL A 252 2.47 -4.07 -9.28
N LEU A 253 3.52 -4.69 -9.82
CA LEU A 253 3.83 -6.10 -9.59
C LEU A 253 4.28 -6.39 -8.16
N CYS A 254 4.88 -5.41 -7.46
CA CYS A 254 5.25 -5.58 -6.06
C CYS A 254 4.03 -5.92 -5.17
N PRO A 255 3.02 -5.08 -5.05
CA PRO A 255 1.83 -5.40 -4.24
C PRO A 255 0.96 -6.50 -4.85
N LEU A 256 0.92 -6.61 -6.18
CA LEU A 256 0.14 -7.65 -6.85
C LEU A 256 0.65 -9.05 -6.50
N THR A 257 1.96 -9.28 -6.63
CA THR A 257 2.59 -10.56 -6.27
C THR A 257 2.58 -10.80 -4.77
N GLY A 258 2.81 -9.77 -3.97
CA GLY A 258 2.70 -9.85 -2.52
C GLY A 258 1.30 -10.27 -2.06
N GLY A 259 0.27 -9.69 -2.64
CA GLY A 259 -1.12 -10.05 -2.36
C GLY A 259 -1.44 -11.49 -2.75
N ILE A 260 -1.00 -11.94 -3.91
CA ILE A 260 -1.16 -13.34 -4.34
C ILE A 260 -0.47 -14.28 -3.33
N GLY A 261 0.75 -13.95 -2.94
CA GLY A 261 1.51 -14.77 -1.99
C GLY A 261 0.85 -14.89 -0.63
N ILE A 262 0.32 -13.81 -0.10
CA ILE A 262 -0.44 -13.82 1.16
C ILE A 262 -1.75 -14.61 0.99
N LEU A 263 -2.46 -14.41 -0.11
CA LEU A 263 -3.73 -15.09 -0.37
C LEU A 263 -3.57 -16.62 -0.44
N LEU A 264 -2.48 -17.11 -1.03
CA LEU A 264 -2.18 -18.54 -1.13
C LEU A 264 -1.74 -19.14 0.21
N THR A 265 -1.27 -18.33 1.13
CA THR A 265 -0.76 -18.78 2.43
C THR A 265 -1.91 -19.16 3.36
N GLY A 266 -1.95 -20.42 3.77
CA GLY A 266 -3.01 -20.97 4.62
C GLY A 266 -4.26 -21.42 3.87
N THR A 267 -4.48 -20.92 2.65
CA THR A 267 -5.60 -21.33 1.80
C THR A 267 -5.23 -22.49 0.88
N VAL A 268 -4.04 -22.48 0.33
CA VAL A 268 -3.50 -23.49 -0.62
C VAL A 268 -2.22 -24.11 -0.06
N VAL A 269 -1.31 -23.31 0.48
CA VAL A 269 -0.01 -23.75 1.01
C VAL A 269 0.05 -23.48 2.50
N ASP A 270 0.29 -24.52 3.30
CA ASP A 270 0.35 -24.41 4.76
C ASP A 270 1.77 -24.24 5.29
N ASN A 271 2.79 -24.56 4.49
CA ASN A 271 4.19 -24.45 4.89
C ASN A 271 5.06 -24.19 3.66
N TRP A 272 5.59 -22.99 3.57
CA TRP A 272 6.38 -22.59 2.40
C TRP A 272 7.75 -23.25 2.35
N TYR A 273 8.38 -23.54 3.48
CA TYR A 273 9.66 -24.24 3.51
C TYR A 273 9.52 -25.66 2.95
N LEU A 274 8.53 -26.41 3.40
CA LEU A 274 8.25 -27.77 2.91
C LEU A 274 7.83 -27.75 1.44
N TRP A 275 6.99 -26.80 1.05
CA TRP A 275 6.62 -26.60 -0.34
C TRP A 275 7.86 -26.36 -1.22
N GLY A 276 8.78 -25.52 -0.75
CA GLY A 276 10.04 -25.22 -1.44
C GLY A 276 10.95 -26.43 -1.59
N GLN A 277 11.03 -27.29 -0.57
CA GLN A 277 11.76 -28.55 -0.67
C GLN A 277 11.16 -29.50 -1.72
N GLU A 278 9.84 -29.66 -1.70
CA GLU A 278 9.11 -30.54 -2.63
C GLU A 278 9.24 -30.08 -4.08
N HIS A 279 9.39 -28.76 -4.32
CA HIS A 279 9.47 -28.16 -5.66
C HIS A 279 10.91 -27.77 -6.06
N GLY A 280 11.92 -28.19 -5.29
CA GLY A 280 13.32 -27.96 -5.62
C GLY A 280 13.82 -26.51 -5.47
N ILE A 281 13.06 -25.65 -4.83
CA ILE A 281 13.45 -24.25 -4.55
C ILE A 281 14.38 -24.19 -3.36
N VAL A 282 14.13 -25.00 -2.32
CA VAL A 282 14.98 -25.12 -1.14
C VAL A 282 15.93 -26.30 -1.35
N PRO A 283 17.27 -26.09 -1.27
CA PRO A 283 18.23 -27.19 -1.34
C PRO A 283 18.00 -28.21 -0.22
N SER A 284 18.18 -29.49 -0.54
CA SER A 284 17.98 -30.58 0.41
C SER A 284 19.16 -30.81 1.35
N TYR A 285 20.29 -30.14 1.14
CA TYR A 285 21.47 -30.24 1.99
C TYR A 285 21.79 -28.91 2.67
N PRO A 286 22.01 -28.91 3.99
CA PRO A 286 22.21 -27.69 4.77
C PRO A 286 23.53 -26.96 4.47
N GLU A 287 24.48 -27.61 3.82
CA GLU A 287 25.80 -27.05 3.50
C GLU A 287 25.75 -25.85 2.54
N VAL A 288 24.65 -25.67 1.82
CA VAL A 288 24.45 -24.51 0.91
C VAL A 288 24.32 -23.21 1.69
N TYR A 289 23.82 -23.29 2.92
CA TYR A 289 23.72 -22.14 3.80
C TYR A 289 24.68 -22.31 4.98
N THR A 290 25.92 -21.92 4.80
CA THR A 290 26.91 -21.89 5.87
C THR A 290 26.96 -20.50 6.47
N PRO A 291 26.75 -20.31 7.79
CA PRO A 291 26.94 -19.02 8.42
C PRO A 291 28.34 -18.49 8.19
N ALA A 292 28.50 -17.20 7.93
CA ALA A 292 29.80 -16.55 7.73
C ALA A 292 30.69 -16.64 8.99
N VAL A 293 30.11 -16.92 10.14
CA VAL A 293 30.80 -17.07 11.44
C VAL A 293 30.43 -18.42 11.99
N ASP A 294 31.42 -19.25 12.30
CA ASP A 294 31.22 -20.52 13.02
C ASP A 294 30.94 -20.24 14.51
N PRO A 295 29.72 -20.49 14.98
CA PRO A 295 29.36 -20.20 16.38
C PRO A 295 30.19 -21.01 17.38
N ALA A 296 30.80 -22.13 16.96
CA ALA A 296 31.66 -22.97 17.83
C ALA A 296 33.06 -22.40 18.03
N LYS A 297 33.46 -21.42 17.23
CA LYS A 297 34.79 -20.83 17.30
C LYS A 297 34.84 -19.47 17.99
N GLY A 298 33.73 -19.04 18.58
CA GLY A 298 33.61 -17.80 19.33
C GLY A 298 34.15 -16.61 18.54
N GLY A 299 33.28 -15.86 17.88
CA GLY A 299 33.68 -14.60 17.24
C GLY A 299 33.96 -13.51 18.28
#